data_24547528d2ac9e3337c3636435883bc6
#
_entry.id   24547528d2ac9e3337c3636435883bc6
#
_cell.length_a   1.000
_cell.length_b   1.000
_cell.length_c   1.000
_cell.angle_alpha   90.00
_cell.angle_beta   90.00
_cell.angle_gamma   90.00
#
_symmetry.space_group_name_H-M   'P 1'
#
loop_
_entity.id
_entity.type
_entity.pdbx_description
1 polymer ?
#
loop_
_entity_poly.entity_id
_entity_poly.type
_entity_poly.pdbx_seq_one_letter_code
_entity_poly.pdbx_strand_id
1 'polypeptide(L)' 'MDMQKEKEIREMLQLVYDALKERGFMDPLNQIWLYLMTEDENYITSYNDARKKMMMYDRDDIGRCLLENYLKK' A
#
# COMPACT_ATOMS: atom_id res chain seq x y z
N MET A 1 3.98 13.73 -9.28
CA MET A 1 4.79 12.53 -8.97
C MET A 1 5.33 11.95 -10.26
N ASP A 2 6.56 11.48 -10.23
CA ASP A 2 7.20 10.81 -11.35
C ASP A 2 6.41 9.56 -11.77
N MET A 3 6.21 9.38 -13.08
CA MET A 3 5.42 8.27 -13.62
C MET A 3 5.98 6.90 -13.24
N GLN A 4 7.31 6.79 -13.19
CA GLN A 4 7.95 5.53 -12.80
C GLN A 4 7.66 5.20 -11.35
N LYS A 5 7.78 6.19 -10.47
CA LYS A 5 7.52 6.00 -9.06
C LYS A 5 6.04 5.68 -8.80
N GLU A 6 5.15 6.35 -9.53
CA GLU A 6 3.72 6.07 -9.43
C GLU A 6 3.41 4.63 -9.78
N LYS A 7 4.02 4.14 -10.86
CA LYS A 7 3.84 2.75 -11.29
C LYS A 7 4.33 1.78 -10.23
N GLU A 8 5.49 2.06 -9.64
CA GLU A 8 6.08 1.20 -8.60
C GLU A 8 5.18 1.15 -7.37
N ILE A 9 4.66 2.30 -6.96
CA ILE A 9 3.77 2.35 -5.79
C ILE A 9 2.48 1.58 -6.08
N ARG A 10 1.94 1.74 -7.28
CA ARG A 10 0.72 1.02 -7.66
C ARG A 10 0.92 -0.48 -7.62
N GLU A 11 2.04 -0.95 -8.16
CA GLU A 11 2.36 -2.38 -8.17
C GLU A 11 2.59 -2.89 -6.75
N MET A 12 3.26 -2.10 -5.92
CA MET A 12 3.47 -2.44 -4.53
C MET A 12 2.15 -2.56 -3.79
N LEU A 13 1.25 -1.61 -3.97
CA LEU A 13 -0.06 -1.65 -3.30
C LEU A 13 -0.89 -2.86 -3.72
N GLN A 14 -0.82 -3.21 -5.01
CA GLN A 14 -1.53 -4.40 -5.48
C GLN A 14 -0.97 -5.67 -4.84
N LEU A 15 0.34 -5.75 -4.73
CA LEU A 15 0.99 -6.89 -4.08
C LEU A 15 0.58 -6.99 -2.61
N VAL A 16 0.57 -5.86 -1.91
CA VAL A 16 0.20 -5.82 -0.50
C VAL A 16 -1.26 -6.22 -0.32
N TYR A 17 -2.14 -5.70 -1.16
CA TYR A 17 -3.56 -6.04 -1.13
C TYR A 17 -3.75 -7.55 -1.33
N ASP A 18 -3.10 -8.11 -2.34
CA ASP A 18 -3.22 -9.52 -2.64
C ASP A 18 -2.67 -10.39 -1.50
N ALA A 19 -1.55 -9.98 -0.91
CA ALA A 19 -0.95 -10.71 0.20
C ALA A 19 -1.88 -10.75 1.42
N LEU A 20 -2.49 -9.62 1.75
CA LEU A 20 -3.45 -9.55 2.85
C LEU A 20 -4.65 -10.46 2.58
N LYS A 21 -5.14 -10.43 1.35
CA LYS A 21 -6.29 -11.24 0.97
C LYS A 21 -5.96 -12.74 1.06
N GLU A 22 -4.79 -13.13 0.58
CA GLU A 22 -4.36 -14.53 0.64
C GLU A 22 -4.20 -15.01 2.07
N ARG A 23 -3.80 -14.13 2.98
CA ARG A 23 -3.65 -14.49 4.39
C ARG A 23 -4.97 -14.44 5.17
N GLY A 24 -6.07 -14.24 4.48
CA GLY A 24 -7.39 -14.34 5.09
C GLY A 24 -7.90 -13.07 5.75
N PHE A 25 -7.27 -11.93 5.50
CA PHE A 25 -7.79 -10.67 6.02
C PHE A 25 -9.10 -10.33 5.30
N MET A 26 -10.14 -10.08 6.06
CA MET A 26 -11.47 -9.84 5.50
C MET A 26 -11.58 -8.49 4.81
N ASP A 27 -10.79 -7.52 5.25
CA ASP A 27 -10.82 -6.17 4.69
C ASP A 27 -9.39 -5.66 4.47
N PRO A 28 -8.76 -6.09 3.36
CA PRO A 28 -7.39 -5.64 3.07
C PRO A 28 -7.26 -4.13 2.91
N LEU A 29 -8.29 -3.47 2.37
CA LEU A 29 -8.24 -2.01 2.22
C LEU A 29 -8.16 -1.33 3.59
N ASN A 30 -8.90 -1.85 4.56
CA ASN A 30 -8.86 -1.27 5.90
C ASN A 30 -7.48 -1.43 6.54
N GLN A 31 -6.82 -2.58 6.31
CA GLN A 31 -5.48 -2.80 6.83
C GLN A 31 -4.49 -1.80 6.24
N ILE A 32 -4.57 -1.57 4.93
CA ILE A 32 -3.72 -0.57 4.27
C ILE A 32 -4.01 0.82 4.80
N TRP A 33 -5.28 1.16 4.93
CA TRP A 33 -5.72 2.45 5.47
C TRP A 33 -5.18 2.69 6.88
N LEU A 34 -5.29 1.69 7.75
CA LEU A 34 -4.80 1.81 9.12
C LEU A 34 -3.29 2.01 9.16
N TYR A 35 -2.56 1.34 8.30
CA TYR A 35 -1.12 1.56 8.20
C TYR A 35 -0.81 3.01 7.81
N LEU A 36 -1.50 3.52 6.80
CA LEU A 36 -1.28 4.88 6.33
C LEU A 36 -1.59 5.92 7.40
N MET A 37 -2.59 5.66 8.23
CA MET A 37 -3.00 6.60 9.27
C MET A 37 -2.14 6.53 10.51
N THR A 38 -1.65 5.35 10.88
CA THR A 38 -0.98 5.14 12.17
C THR A 38 0.51 4.88 12.05
N GLU A 39 0.99 4.54 10.84
CA GLU A 39 2.38 4.13 10.60
C GLU A 39 2.74 2.83 11.32
N ASP A 40 1.74 2.09 11.77
CA ASP A 40 1.97 0.82 12.46
C ASP A 40 2.08 -0.30 11.43
N GLU A 41 3.29 -0.78 11.22
CA GLU A 41 3.59 -1.81 10.23
C GLU A 41 2.90 -3.14 10.51
N ASN A 42 2.45 -3.34 11.75
CA ASN A 42 1.78 -4.59 12.12
C ASN A 42 0.43 -4.78 11.43
N TYR A 43 -0.13 -3.71 10.88
CA TYR A 43 -1.36 -3.83 10.09
C TYR A 43 -1.11 -4.50 8.74
N ILE A 44 0.14 -4.58 8.30
CA ILE A 44 0.50 -5.15 7.00
C ILE A 44 1.18 -6.51 7.23
N THR A 45 0.64 -7.54 6.58
CA THR A 45 1.22 -8.88 6.69
C THR A 45 2.66 -8.93 6.14
N SER A 46 3.50 -9.78 6.74
CA SER A 46 4.85 -10.00 6.23
C SER A 46 4.87 -11.00 5.07
N TYR A 47 3.74 -11.61 4.76
CA TYR A 47 3.64 -12.58 3.69
C TYR A 47 4.04 -11.96 2.34
N ASN A 48 4.83 -12.67 1.55
CA ASN A 48 5.36 -12.20 0.26
C ASN A 48 6.12 -10.88 0.38
N ASP A 49 6.75 -10.63 1.53
CA ASP A 49 7.49 -9.39 1.79
C ASP A 49 6.62 -8.13 1.69
N ALA A 50 5.31 -8.27 1.84
CA ALA A 50 4.39 -7.14 1.67
C ALA A 50 4.72 -6.00 2.63
N ARG A 51 4.93 -6.30 3.91
CA ARG A 51 5.28 -5.29 4.92
C ARG A 51 6.56 -4.55 4.54
N LYS A 52 7.60 -5.31 4.18
CA LYS A 52 8.89 -4.76 3.82
C LYS A 52 8.79 -3.86 2.60
N LYS A 53 8.05 -4.31 1.59
CA LYS A 53 7.90 -3.53 0.35
C LYS A 53 7.12 -2.25 0.58
N MET A 54 6.08 -2.31 1.40
CA MET A 54 5.30 -1.11 1.69
C MET A 54 6.13 -0.08 2.44
N MET A 55 6.99 -0.53 3.35
CA MET A 55 7.84 0.35 4.14
C MET A 55 8.97 0.98 3.34
N MET A 56 9.21 0.53 2.10
CA MET A 56 10.20 1.15 1.22
C MET A 56 9.76 2.52 0.69
N TYR A 57 8.49 2.86 0.84
CA TYR A 57 7.94 4.12 0.33
C TYR A 57 7.40 4.96 1.47
N ASP A 58 7.58 6.28 1.36
CA ASP A 58 7.01 7.21 2.32
C ASP A 58 5.50 7.20 2.23
N ARG A 59 4.83 7.28 3.37
CA ARG A 59 3.37 7.33 3.40
C ARG A 59 2.83 8.52 2.62
N ASP A 60 3.54 9.66 2.65
CA ASP A 60 3.16 10.84 1.88
C ASP A 60 3.12 10.53 0.38
N ASP A 61 4.12 9.82 -0.12
CA ASP A 61 4.18 9.46 -1.53
C ASP A 61 3.05 8.51 -1.90
N ILE A 62 2.77 7.55 -1.03
CA ILE A 62 1.67 6.61 -1.25
C ILE A 62 0.35 7.37 -1.29
N GLY A 63 0.14 8.27 -0.32
CA GLY A 63 -1.09 9.07 -0.26
C GLY A 63 -1.28 9.94 -1.49
N ARG A 64 -0.20 10.61 -1.93
CA ARG A 64 -0.25 11.44 -3.13
C ARG A 64 -0.56 10.62 -4.37
N CYS A 65 0.03 9.44 -4.48
CA CYS A 65 -0.22 8.55 -5.60
C CYS A 65 -1.70 8.16 -5.67
N LEU A 66 -2.28 7.81 -4.53
CA LEU A 66 -3.68 7.44 -4.46
C LEU A 66 -4.60 8.60 -4.86
N LEU A 67 -4.31 9.78 -4.33
CA LEU A 67 -5.13 10.97 -4.63
C LEU A 67 -5.02 11.38 -6.08
N GLU A 68 -3.81 11.37 -6.64
CA GLU A 68 -3.62 11.73 -8.03
C GLU A 68 -4.33 10.76 -8.96
N ASN A 69 -4.26 9.47 -8.66
CA ASN A 69 -4.95 8.46 -9.47
C ASN A 69 -6.46 8.59 -9.38
N TYR A 70 -6.97 8.92 -8.21
CA TYR A 70 -8.40 9.05 -8.01
C TYR A 70 -8.95 10.32 -8.67
N LEU A 71 -8.24 11.45 -8.51
CA LEU A 71 -8.75 12.76 -8.92
C LEU A 71 -8.46 13.09 -10.38
N LYS A 72 -7.41 12.53 -10.96
CA LYS A 72 -6.96 12.91 -12.31
C LYS A 72 -7.25 11.87 -13.39
N LYS A 73 -8.04 10.91 -13.08
CA LYS A 73 -8.39 9.87 -14.05
C LYS A 73 -9.16 10.41 -15.23
#